data_dd1754bc78ff9a643d757c6f349e2aec
#
_entry.id   dd1754bc78ff9a643d757c6f349e2aec
#
_cell.length_a   1.000
_cell.length_b   1.000
_cell.length_c   1.000
_cell.angle_alpha   90.00
_cell.angle_beta   90.00
_cell.angle_gamma   90.00
#
_symmetry.space_group_name_H-M   'P 1'
#
loop_
_entity.id
_entity.type
_entity.pdbx_description
1 polymer ?
#
loop_
_entity_poly.entity_id
_entity_poly.type
_entity_poly.pdbx_seq_one_letter_code
_entity_poly.pdbx_strand_id
1 'polypeptide(L)'
;AREAYPLSADMEKKLEDLNTYLIKNFKLAFGNRIIKQTRDFVPVYIACGGTELEAVDFMVAKKVLRKFESLSLGFMKDQLTKFESYLDKLFGRNKMSICKEYMEYLKKNN
;
A
#
# COMPACT_ATOMS: atom_id res chain seq x y z
N ALA A 1 -12.98 10.12 -16.49
CA ALA A 1 -12.35 10.34 -15.18
C ALA A 1 -10.87 9.97 -15.19
N ARG A 2 -10.56 8.86 -15.84
CA ARG A 2 -9.18 8.36 -15.91
C ARG A 2 -8.24 9.32 -16.63
N GLU A 3 -8.71 9.96 -17.70
CA GLU A 3 -7.94 10.93 -18.45
C GLU A 3 -7.79 12.24 -17.69
N ALA A 4 -8.82 12.62 -16.90
CA ALA A 4 -8.81 13.86 -16.15
C ALA A 4 -7.94 13.79 -14.90
N TYR A 5 -7.85 12.60 -14.25
CA TYR A 5 -7.15 12.44 -12.97
C TYR A 5 -6.29 11.18 -12.97
N PRO A 6 -5.26 11.12 -13.83
CA PRO A 6 -4.45 9.90 -13.92
C PRO A 6 -3.62 9.68 -12.66
N LEU A 7 -3.28 8.40 -12.40
CA LEU A 7 -2.31 8.06 -11.38
C LEU A 7 -0.99 8.72 -11.74
N SER A 8 -0.40 9.46 -10.81
CA SER A 8 0.83 10.19 -11.09
C SER A 8 2.02 9.25 -11.29
N ALA A 9 2.99 9.70 -12.09
CA ALA A 9 4.22 8.93 -12.29
C ALA A 9 4.98 8.74 -10.98
N ASP A 10 4.98 9.75 -10.11
CA ASP A 10 5.60 9.67 -8.79
C ASP A 10 4.96 8.55 -7.94
N MET A 11 3.64 8.50 -7.93
CA MET A 11 2.94 7.49 -7.14
C MET A 11 3.15 6.10 -7.73
N GLU A 12 3.18 5.98 -9.05
CA GLU A 12 3.45 4.71 -9.71
C GLU A 12 4.83 4.17 -9.34
N LYS A 13 5.82 5.06 -9.29
CA LYS A 13 7.18 4.72 -8.86
C LYS A 13 7.20 4.23 -7.41
N LYS A 14 6.46 4.90 -6.54
CA LYS A 14 6.36 4.49 -5.14
C LYS A 14 5.75 3.09 -5.01
N LEU A 15 4.75 2.78 -5.82
CA LEU A 15 4.15 1.45 -5.81
C LEU A 15 5.14 0.39 -6.30
N GLU A 16 5.95 0.71 -7.29
CA GLU A 16 7.01 -0.19 -7.76
C GLU A 16 8.04 -0.43 -6.67
N ASP A 17 8.45 0.63 -5.96
CA ASP A 17 9.40 0.53 -4.86
C ASP A 17 8.83 -0.31 -3.72
N LEU A 18 7.55 -0.13 -3.42
CA LEU A 18 6.86 -0.94 -2.42
C LEU A 18 6.88 -2.42 -2.79
N ASN A 19 6.59 -2.73 -4.04
CA ASN A 19 6.62 -4.11 -4.52
C ASN A 19 8.01 -4.73 -4.36
N THR A 20 9.04 -3.98 -4.72
CA THR A 20 10.44 -4.43 -4.58
C THR A 20 10.76 -4.70 -3.12
N TYR A 21 10.35 -3.81 -2.21
CA TYR A 21 10.56 -3.99 -0.77
C TYR A 21 9.87 -5.26 -0.26
N LEU A 22 8.64 -5.49 -0.66
CA LEU A 22 7.87 -6.64 -0.20
C LEU A 22 8.44 -7.96 -0.70
N ILE A 23 8.90 -7.98 -1.94
CA ILE A 23 9.56 -9.17 -2.50
C ILE A 23 10.82 -9.48 -1.69
N LYS A 24 11.64 -8.47 -1.44
CA LYS A 24 12.93 -8.65 -0.75
C LYS A 24 12.73 -9.09 0.70
N ASN A 25 11.82 -8.47 1.42
CA ASN A 25 11.71 -8.65 2.86
C ASN A 25 10.65 -9.63 3.32
N PHE A 26 9.65 -9.91 2.48
CA PHE A 26 8.52 -10.78 2.87
C PHE A 26 8.22 -11.86 1.84
N LYS A 27 8.93 -11.86 0.73
CA LYS A 27 8.66 -12.79 -0.38
C LYS A 27 7.22 -12.66 -0.91
N LEU A 28 6.67 -11.47 -0.82
CA LEU A 28 5.36 -11.13 -1.35
C LEU A 28 5.50 -10.20 -2.54
N ALA A 29 4.74 -10.47 -3.60
CA ALA A 29 4.70 -9.61 -4.77
C ALA A 29 3.25 -9.28 -5.09
N PHE A 30 2.99 -8.06 -5.57
CA PHE A 30 1.65 -7.72 -6.02
C PHE A 30 1.58 -7.34 -7.51
N GLY A 31 2.69 -7.20 -8.18
CA GLY A 31 2.79 -7.13 -9.63
C GLY A 31 1.91 -6.12 -10.35
N ASN A 32 1.92 -6.22 -11.69
CA ASN A 32 1.27 -5.25 -12.58
C ASN A 32 -0.25 -5.22 -12.48
N ARG A 33 -0.86 -6.33 -12.10
CA ARG A 33 -2.32 -6.41 -11.99
C ARG A 33 -2.86 -5.41 -10.96
N ILE A 34 -2.21 -5.34 -9.81
CA ILE A 34 -2.61 -4.43 -8.74
C ILE A 34 -2.35 -2.98 -9.14
N ILE A 35 -1.21 -2.73 -9.81
CA ILE A 35 -0.90 -1.39 -10.31
C ILE A 35 -1.96 -0.94 -11.32
N LYS A 36 -2.36 -1.84 -12.22
CA LYS A 36 -3.41 -1.54 -13.19
C LYS A 36 -4.75 -1.24 -12.51
N GLN A 37 -5.12 -2.04 -11.51
CA GLN A 37 -6.34 -1.79 -10.74
C GLN A 37 -6.28 -0.43 -10.05
N THR A 38 -5.13 -0.06 -9.55
CA THR A 38 -4.92 1.24 -8.89
C THR A 38 -5.05 2.38 -9.90
N ARG A 39 -4.50 2.21 -11.11
CA ARG A 39 -4.64 3.21 -12.18
C ARG A 39 -6.11 3.44 -12.54
N ASP A 40 -6.93 2.42 -12.46
CA ASP A 40 -8.36 2.52 -12.79
C ASP A 40 -9.17 3.09 -11.62
N PHE A 41 -8.78 2.78 -10.40
CA PHE A 41 -9.50 3.20 -9.19
C PHE A 41 -9.25 4.66 -8.81
N VAL A 42 -7.99 5.10 -8.85
CA VAL A 42 -7.60 6.44 -8.38
C VAL A 42 -8.36 7.57 -9.07
N PRO A 43 -8.49 7.59 -10.41
CA PRO A 43 -9.22 8.66 -11.08
C PRO A 43 -10.69 8.75 -10.66
N VAL A 44 -11.33 7.61 -10.46
CA VAL A 44 -12.73 7.56 -10.03
C VAL A 44 -12.86 8.12 -8.60
N TYR A 45 -11.94 7.73 -7.72
CA TYR A 45 -11.95 8.19 -6.33
C TYR A 45 -11.77 9.71 -6.26
N ILE A 46 -10.83 10.26 -7.05
CA ILE A 46 -10.59 11.70 -7.11
C ILE A 46 -11.80 12.43 -7.67
N ALA A 47 -12.43 11.87 -8.70
CA ALA A 47 -13.64 12.45 -9.30
C ALA A 47 -14.78 12.53 -8.29
N CYS A 48 -14.78 11.64 -7.29
CA CYS A 48 -15.78 11.64 -6.22
C CYS A 48 -15.40 12.53 -5.03
N GLY A 49 -14.32 13.30 -5.15
CA GLY A 49 -13.93 14.27 -4.13
C GLY A 49 -12.77 13.85 -3.22
N GLY A 50 -12.19 12.69 -3.44
CA GLY A 50 -11.05 12.22 -2.64
C GLY A 50 -9.71 12.67 -3.22
N THR A 51 -8.63 12.21 -2.61
CA THR A 51 -7.27 12.50 -3.07
C THR A 51 -6.60 11.24 -3.60
N GLU A 52 -5.54 11.43 -4.39
CA GLU A 52 -4.73 10.33 -4.90
C GLU A 52 -4.17 9.49 -3.76
N LEU A 53 -3.62 10.16 -2.74
CA LEU A 53 -3.00 9.46 -1.62
C LEU A 53 -4.01 8.62 -0.84
N GLU A 54 -5.21 9.15 -0.61
CA GLU A 54 -6.28 8.39 0.05
C GLU A 54 -6.66 7.15 -0.74
N ALA A 55 -6.77 7.30 -2.07
CA ALA A 55 -7.12 6.18 -2.95
C ALA A 55 -6.04 5.10 -2.91
N VAL A 56 -4.78 5.51 -2.97
CA VAL A 56 -3.64 4.58 -2.93
C VAL A 56 -3.59 3.87 -1.58
N ASP A 57 -3.81 4.60 -0.48
CA ASP A 57 -3.86 4.03 0.86
C ASP A 57 -4.90 2.90 0.93
N PHE A 58 -6.11 3.17 0.44
CA PHE A 58 -7.18 2.18 0.41
C PHE A 58 -6.79 0.95 -0.40
N MET A 59 -6.25 1.16 -1.60
CA MET A 59 -5.87 0.05 -2.49
C MET A 59 -4.73 -0.78 -1.91
N VAL A 60 -3.72 -0.13 -1.34
CA VAL A 60 -2.59 -0.86 -0.74
C VAL A 60 -3.09 -1.70 0.44
N ALA A 61 -3.92 -1.14 1.31
CA ALA A 61 -4.45 -1.89 2.44
C ALA A 61 -5.28 -3.10 1.97
N LYS A 62 -6.17 -2.89 1.02
CA LYS A 62 -7.11 -3.91 0.56
C LYS A 62 -6.48 -4.99 -0.33
N LYS A 63 -5.55 -4.61 -1.19
CA LYS A 63 -5.04 -5.51 -2.22
C LYS A 63 -3.63 -5.99 -1.96
N VAL A 64 -2.85 -5.27 -1.18
CA VAL A 64 -1.45 -5.62 -0.92
C VAL A 64 -1.27 -6.16 0.48
N LEU A 65 -1.65 -5.39 1.51
CA LEU A 65 -1.38 -5.78 2.89
C LEU A 65 -2.20 -6.99 3.34
N ARG A 66 -3.33 -7.26 2.70
CA ARG A 66 -4.09 -8.48 2.99
C ARG A 66 -3.28 -9.74 2.75
N LYS A 67 -2.31 -9.67 1.86
CA LYS A 67 -1.43 -10.83 1.59
C LYS A 67 -0.60 -11.20 2.81
N PHE A 68 -0.41 -10.28 3.75
CA PHE A 68 0.32 -10.54 5.00
C PHE A 68 -0.40 -11.58 5.87
N GLU A 69 -1.71 -11.73 5.68
CA GLU A 69 -2.48 -12.69 6.47
C GLU A 69 -2.08 -14.14 6.19
N SER A 70 -1.38 -14.40 5.09
CA SER A 70 -0.87 -15.73 4.77
C SER A 70 0.51 -16.02 5.39
N LEU A 71 1.08 -15.04 6.10
CA LEU A 71 2.41 -15.17 6.69
C LEU A 71 2.33 -15.51 8.18
N SER A 72 3.44 -16.06 8.71
CA SER A 72 3.56 -16.35 10.14
C SER A 72 4.01 -15.10 10.89
N LEU A 73 3.09 -14.15 11.03
CA LEU A 73 3.40 -12.79 11.52
C LEU A 73 3.94 -12.76 12.95
N GLY A 74 3.59 -13.75 13.78
CA GLY A 74 4.11 -13.83 15.14
C GLY A 74 5.62 -13.89 15.22
N PHE A 75 6.27 -14.39 14.16
CA PHE A 75 7.73 -14.50 14.08
C PHE A 75 8.36 -13.34 13.29
N MET A 76 7.55 -12.34 12.90
CA MET A 76 8.00 -11.28 12.01
C MET A 76 7.75 -9.89 12.57
N LYS A 77 7.67 -9.75 13.89
CA LYS A 77 7.30 -8.47 14.52
C LYS A 77 8.29 -7.35 14.22
N ASP A 78 9.59 -7.67 14.23
CA ASP A 78 10.62 -6.68 13.88
C ASP A 78 10.50 -6.25 12.42
N GLN A 79 10.25 -7.20 11.53
CA GLN A 79 10.08 -6.91 10.12
C GLN A 79 8.84 -6.04 9.88
N LEU A 80 7.76 -6.30 10.62
CA LEU A 80 6.54 -5.49 10.52
C LEU A 80 6.78 -4.05 10.98
N THR A 81 7.52 -3.88 12.08
CA THR A 81 7.86 -2.55 12.59
C THR A 81 8.72 -1.78 11.58
N LYS A 82 9.70 -2.45 10.99
CA LYS A 82 10.55 -1.84 9.95
C LYS A 82 9.72 -1.48 8.72
N PHE A 83 8.76 -2.31 8.37
CA PHE A 83 7.89 -2.03 7.24
C PHE A 83 7.02 -0.80 7.48
N GLU A 84 6.48 -0.64 8.68
CA GLU A 84 5.71 0.57 9.02
C GLU A 84 6.55 1.83 8.86
N SER A 85 7.81 1.78 9.31
CA SER A 85 8.74 2.90 9.12
C SER A 85 9.02 3.15 7.64
N TYR A 86 9.13 2.09 6.85
CA TYR A 86 9.31 2.22 5.41
C TYR A 86 8.11 2.90 4.74
N LEU A 87 6.90 2.53 5.13
CA LEU A 87 5.68 3.17 4.60
C LEU A 87 5.67 4.67 4.89
N ASP A 88 6.05 5.07 6.10
CA ASP A 88 6.15 6.48 6.46
C ASP A 88 7.18 7.21 5.61
N LYS A 89 8.31 6.55 5.33
CA LYS A 89 9.36 7.14 4.53
C LYS A 89 8.96 7.27 3.07
N LEU A 90 8.27 6.26 2.55
CA LEU A 90 7.90 6.21 1.14
C LEU A 90 6.76 7.18 0.81
N PHE A 91 5.71 7.19 1.63
CA PHE A 91 4.48 7.96 1.35
C PHE A 91 4.32 9.22 2.19
N GLY A 92 5.13 9.38 3.24
CA GLY A 92 5.00 10.48 4.17
C GLY A 92 4.49 9.98 5.53
N ARG A 93 5.00 10.57 6.59
CA ARG A 93 4.68 10.18 7.95
C ARG A 93 3.18 10.35 8.24
N ASN A 94 2.55 9.27 8.68
CA ASN A 94 1.14 9.22 9.04
C ASN A 94 0.18 9.56 7.90
N LYS A 95 0.64 9.44 6.65
CA LYS A 95 -0.19 9.75 5.48
C LYS A 95 -1.03 8.56 5.01
N MET A 96 -0.58 7.35 5.27
CA MET A 96 -1.27 6.12 4.87
C MET A 96 -2.04 5.56 6.07
N SER A 97 -3.08 6.29 6.51
CA SER A 97 -3.77 5.98 7.75
C SER A 97 -4.48 4.62 7.75
N ILE A 98 -5.09 4.23 6.63
CA ILE A 98 -5.76 2.93 6.54
C ILE A 98 -4.73 1.80 6.64
N CYS A 99 -3.61 1.96 5.94
CA CYS A 99 -2.52 0.99 6.01
C CYS A 99 -1.95 0.90 7.43
N LYS A 100 -1.78 2.03 8.10
CA LYS A 100 -1.26 2.05 9.47
C LYS A 100 -2.19 1.33 10.43
N GLU A 101 -3.48 1.58 10.34
CA GLU A 101 -4.47 0.90 11.17
C GLU A 101 -4.45 -0.61 10.93
N TYR A 102 -4.34 -1.00 9.66
CA TYR A 102 -4.30 -2.42 9.31
C TYR A 102 -3.05 -3.10 9.86
N MET A 103 -1.89 -2.43 9.76
CA MET A 103 -0.64 -2.95 10.31
C MET A 103 -0.72 -3.11 11.83
N GLU A 104 -1.32 -2.15 12.53
CA GLU A 104 -1.53 -2.25 13.97
C GLU A 104 -2.43 -3.44 14.31
N TYR A 105 -3.48 -3.65 13.52
CA TYR A 105 -4.35 -4.80 13.67
C TYR A 105 -3.58 -6.12 13.52
N LEU A 106 -2.76 -6.22 12.48
CA LEU A 106 -1.97 -7.43 12.23
C LEU A 106 -1.00 -7.72 13.38
N LYS A 107 -0.32 -6.69 13.87
CA LYS A 107 0.64 -6.85 14.98
C LYS A 107 -0.07 -7.27 16.26
N LYS A 108 -1.23 -6.69 16.54
CA LYS A 108 -1.98 -6.94 17.75
C LYS A 108 -2.58 -8.33 17.78
N ASN A 109 -3.00 -8.85 16.63
CA ASN A 109 -3.72 -10.12 16.53
C ASN A 109 -2.82 -11.30 16.16
N ASN A 110 -1.52 -11.09 16.18
CA ASN A 110 -0.52 -12.13 15.93
C ASN A 110 0.65 -11.99 16.93
#